data_738ab1e7cfc99c0d0f3a4b337ba79c2a
#
_entry.id   738ab1e7cfc99c0d0f3a4b337ba79c2a
#
_cell.length_a   1.000
_cell.length_b   1.000
_cell.length_c   1.000
_cell.angle_alpha   90.00
_cell.angle_beta   90.00
_cell.angle_gamma   90.00
#
_symmetry.space_group_name_H-M   'P 1'
#
loop_
_entity.id
_entity.type
_entity.pdbx_description
1 polymer ?
#
loop_
_entity_poly.entity_id
_entity_poly.type
_entity_poly.pdbx_seq_one_letter_code
_entity_poly.pdbx_strand_id
1 'polypeptide(L)'
;MQRWLRSRESGEKVSMETAVERWEAILNARAQQMDAAYARLGRTSADFWDRRARRFHSTTKDAVAHDPLFHRLQSVVTTQMTVLDVGAGTGRFTLALAPQARHVTAVEPNAAMLGYLRQDAAEQHLTNITLMQSTWQDAPENLAADIVICSHVLYPIFAIAPFLAKLYTATRQICYFYMRATAIDSLIGGLWRHFHGDERCLPPAYIHALDVLFEMGIYANVEIVSLPLVLKYPSVDVAVEEMLEQLILPDDEKTRAELRQLLQGWLVERDGMLVPPVGEMVGAIISVQK
;
A
#
# COMPACT_ATOMS: atom_id res chain seq x y z
N MET A 1 13.44 27.67 26.05
CA MET A 1 13.40 26.70 27.13
C MET A 1 12.52 27.11 28.29
N GLN A 2 12.40 28.39 28.67
CA GLN A 2 11.57 28.86 29.81
C GLN A 2 10.06 28.95 29.53
N ARG A 3 9.60 28.89 28.29
CA ARG A 3 8.17 28.96 27.95
C ARG A 3 7.46 27.59 28.07
N TRP A 4 8.22 26.49 28.10
CA TRP A 4 7.71 25.12 28.20
C TRP A 4 7.39 24.69 29.66
N LEU A 5 7.92 25.41 30.66
CA LEU A 5 7.76 25.08 32.08
C LEU A 5 6.56 25.76 32.76
N ARG A 6 5.87 26.70 32.09
CA ARG A 6 4.74 27.43 32.70
C ARG A 6 3.37 26.82 32.47
N SER A 7 3.21 25.77 31.66
CA SER A 7 1.91 25.13 31.37
C SER A 7 1.53 24.02 32.37
N ARG A 8 2.29 23.79 33.43
CA ARG A 8 2.00 22.76 34.44
C ARG A 8 1.11 23.21 35.61
N GLU A 9 0.67 24.48 35.64
CA GLU A 9 -0.10 25.02 36.78
C GLU A 9 -1.61 25.11 36.54
N SER A 10 -2.11 24.92 35.33
CA SER A 10 -3.53 24.72 35.05
C SER A 10 -3.78 23.24 34.82
N GLY A 11 -4.46 22.58 35.76
CA GLY A 11 -4.74 21.12 35.74
C GLY A 11 -5.65 20.63 34.61
N GLU A 12 -5.61 21.24 33.44
CA GLU A 12 -6.13 20.69 32.20
C GLU A 12 -5.17 19.61 31.71
N LYS A 13 -5.59 18.36 31.91
CA LYS A 13 -5.01 17.25 31.14
C LYS A 13 -5.27 17.55 29.66
N VAL A 14 -4.29 18.11 28.96
CA VAL A 14 -4.27 18.06 27.51
C VAL A 14 -4.21 16.59 27.17
N SER A 15 -5.34 15.99 26.82
CA SER A 15 -5.39 14.66 26.24
C SER A 15 -4.57 14.73 24.95
N MET A 16 -3.37 14.18 24.97
CA MET A 16 -2.61 14.07 23.72
C MET A 16 -3.32 13.01 22.87
N GLU A 17 -3.62 13.38 21.63
CA GLU A 17 -4.17 12.49 20.62
C GLU A 17 -3.27 11.27 20.49
N THR A 18 -3.84 10.07 20.55
CA THR A 18 -3.10 8.81 20.37
C THR A 18 -2.69 8.59 18.92
N ALA A 19 -1.72 7.71 18.68
CA ALA A 19 -1.32 7.35 17.31
C ALA A 19 -2.47 6.70 16.54
N VAL A 20 -3.33 5.94 17.23
CA VAL A 20 -4.54 5.34 16.62
C VAL A 20 -5.53 6.42 16.20
N GLU A 21 -5.81 7.40 17.08
CA GLU A 21 -6.72 8.51 16.73
C GLU A 21 -6.19 9.32 15.55
N ARG A 22 -4.88 9.62 15.50
CA ARG A 22 -4.27 10.30 14.34
C ARG A 22 -4.40 9.48 13.05
N TRP A 23 -4.17 8.16 13.13
CA TRP A 23 -4.35 7.26 12.01
C TRP A 23 -5.78 7.29 11.48
N GLU A 24 -6.77 7.16 12.36
CA GLU A 24 -8.19 7.21 12.01
C GLU A 24 -8.61 8.57 11.45
N ALA A 25 -8.10 9.66 12.00
CA ALA A 25 -8.38 11.02 11.49
C ALA A 25 -7.90 11.19 10.05
N ILE A 26 -6.69 10.72 9.71
CA ILE A 26 -6.15 10.74 8.34
C ILE A 26 -7.06 9.92 7.40
N LEU A 27 -7.46 8.72 7.81
CA LEU A 27 -8.33 7.86 7.00
C LEU A 27 -9.73 8.45 6.81
N ASN A 28 -10.31 9.02 7.85
CA ASN A 28 -11.62 9.66 7.78
C ASN A 28 -11.62 10.85 6.81
N ALA A 29 -10.64 11.74 6.92
CA ALA A 29 -10.51 12.89 6.02
C ALA A 29 -10.36 12.43 4.55
N ARG A 30 -9.51 11.42 4.32
CA ARG A 30 -9.32 10.85 2.98
C ARG A 30 -10.59 10.17 2.45
N ALA A 31 -11.25 9.35 3.26
CA ALA A 31 -12.48 8.67 2.86
C ALA A 31 -13.57 9.66 2.47
N GLN A 32 -13.79 10.68 3.29
CA GLN A 32 -14.78 11.76 3.01
C GLN A 32 -14.48 12.47 1.68
N GLN A 33 -13.21 12.80 1.41
CA GLN A 33 -12.81 13.44 0.16
C GLN A 33 -13.07 12.53 -1.05
N MET A 34 -12.67 11.26 -0.96
CA MET A 34 -12.83 10.30 -2.05
C MET A 34 -14.30 9.98 -2.31
N ASP A 35 -15.09 9.74 -1.25
CA ASP A 35 -16.51 9.44 -1.38
C ASP A 35 -17.27 10.62 -1.99
N ALA A 36 -16.93 11.86 -1.62
CA ALA A 36 -17.48 13.06 -2.25
C ALA A 36 -17.14 13.13 -3.76
N ALA A 37 -15.93 12.76 -4.15
CA ALA A 37 -15.52 12.73 -5.55
C ALA A 37 -16.24 11.61 -6.33
N TYR A 38 -16.33 10.39 -5.78
CA TYR A 38 -17.08 9.28 -6.39
C TYR A 38 -18.58 9.58 -6.52
N ALA A 39 -19.18 10.20 -5.49
CA ALA A 39 -20.61 10.56 -5.51
C ALA A 39 -20.96 11.53 -6.65
N ARG A 40 -20.06 12.46 -7.01
CA ARG A 40 -20.23 13.35 -8.18
C ARG A 40 -20.33 12.57 -9.50
N LEU A 41 -19.76 11.36 -9.56
CA LEU A 41 -19.81 10.47 -10.72
C LEU A 41 -20.93 9.43 -10.64
N GLY A 42 -21.74 9.42 -9.57
CA GLY A 42 -22.72 8.37 -9.32
C GLY A 42 -22.07 6.99 -9.10
N ARG A 43 -20.84 6.94 -8.57
CA ARG A 43 -20.04 5.74 -8.32
C ARG A 43 -19.73 5.57 -6.84
N THR A 44 -19.19 4.41 -6.48
CA THR A 44 -18.68 4.12 -5.14
C THR A 44 -17.22 3.65 -5.21
N SER A 45 -16.51 3.73 -4.09
CA SER A 45 -15.14 3.22 -3.95
C SER A 45 -15.06 1.67 -3.87
N ALA A 46 -16.19 0.98 -3.67
CA ALA A 46 -16.24 -0.46 -3.40
C ALA A 46 -15.58 -1.33 -4.50
N ASP A 47 -15.77 -0.93 -5.78
CA ASP A 47 -15.28 -1.73 -6.92
C ASP A 47 -13.87 -1.34 -7.39
N PHE A 48 -13.15 -0.57 -6.58
CA PHE A 48 -11.84 -0.02 -6.96
C PHE A 48 -10.83 -1.10 -7.36
N TRP A 49 -10.70 -2.16 -6.54
CA TRP A 49 -9.74 -3.23 -6.80
C TRP A 49 -10.16 -4.14 -7.94
N ASP A 50 -11.45 -4.42 -8.13
CA ASP A 50 -11.94 -5.24 -9.23
C ASP A 50 -11.61 -4.62 -10.59
N ARG A 51 -11.81 -3.30 -10.72
CA ARG A 51 -11.46 -2.56 -11.94
C ARG A 51 -9.96 -2.56 -12.22
N ARG A 52 -9.14 -2.62 -11.20
CA ARG A 52 -7.66 -2.50 -11.28
C ARG A 52 -6.91 -3.84 -11.25
N ALA A 53 -7.56 -4.94 -10.88
CA ALA A 53 -6.92 -6.24 -10.67
C ALA A 53 -6.08 -6.69 -11.90
N ARG A 54 -6.66 -6.64 -13.10
CA ARG A 54 -5.98 -7.02 -14.35
C ARG A 54 -4.71 -6.22 -14.58
N ARG A 55 -4.80 -4.91 -14.42
CA ARG A 55 -3.68 -4.01 -14.63
C ARG A 55 -2.63 -4.17 -13.54
N PHE A 56 -3.04 -4.27 -12.29
CA PHE A 56 -2.13 -4.52 -11.17
C PHE A 56 -1.32 -5.80 -11.44
N HIS A 57 -1.97 -6.87 -11.92
CA HIS A 57 -1.32 -8.10 -12.30
C HIS A 57 -0.24 -7.88 -13.38
N SER A 58 -0.59 -7.22 -14.49
CA SER A 58 0.34 -6.99 -15.60
C SER A 58 1.54 -6.10 -15.24
N THR A 59 1.39 -5.17 -14.29
CA THR A 59 2.47 -4.25 -13.88
C THR A 59 3.35 -4.77 -12.76
N THR A 60 2.89 -5.77 -11.98
CA THR A 60 3.63 -6.30 -10.82
C THR A 60 4.35 -7.61 -11.11
N LYS A 61 4.00 -8.33 -12.18
CA LYS A 61 4.54 -9.67 -12.49
C LYS A 61 6.08 -9.68 -12.60
N ASP A 62 6.68 -8.69 -13.25
CA ASP A 62 8.12 -8.62 -13.46
C ASP A 62 8.84 -7.67 -12.47
N ALA A 63 8.09 -6.97 -11.62
CA ALA A 63 8.65 -5.94 -10.75
C ALA A 63 9.36 -6.50 -9.50
N VAL A 64 9.12 -7.77 -9.14
CA VAL A 64 9.63 -8.36 -7.90
C VAL A 64 11.14 -8.47 -7.85
N ALA A 65 11.79 -8.76 -8.99
CA ALA A 65 13.24 -8.94 -9.08
C ALA A 65 14.05 -7.70 -8.63
N HIS A 66 13.47 -6.52 -8.70
CA HIS A 66 14.09 -5.25 -8.30
C HIS A 66 13.49 -4.67 -7.01
N ASP A 67 12.64 -5.43 -6.31
CA ASP A 67 11.97 -4.97 -5.11
C ASP A 67 12.90 -5.10 -3.88
N PRO A 68 13.18 -3.99 -3.16
CA PRO A 68 14.08 -4.03 -2.00
C PRO A 68 13.63 -5.00 -0.90
N LEU A 69 12.31 -5.12 -0.66
CA LEU A 69 11.81 -6.09 0.31
C LEU A 69 12.04 -7.52 -0.16
N PHE A 70 11.88 -7.80 -1.46
CA PHE A 70 12.17 -9.13 -1.99
C PHE A 70 13.64 -9.53 -1.79
N HIS A 71 14.58 -8.62 -2.07
CA HIS A 71 16.01 -8.87 -1.82
C HIS A 71 16.29 -9.17 -0.34
N ARG A 72 15.60 -8.45 0.57
CA ARG A 72 15.69 -8.73 2.01
C ARG A 72 15.14 -10.11 2.34
N LEU A 73 13.98 -10.46 1.82
CA LEU A 73 13.33 -11.75 2.05
C LEU A 73 14.15 -12.92 1.49
N GLN A 74 14.74 -12.78 0.30
CA GLN A 74 15.62 -13.78 -0.27
C GLN A 74 16.81 -14.13 0.63
N SER A 75 17.32 -13.16 1.40
CA SER A 75 18.45 -13.37 2.30
C SER A 75 18.09 -14.08 3.61
N VAL A 76 16.80 -14.11 3.98
CA VAL A 76 16.35 -14.65 5.28
C VAL A 76 15.45 -15.86 5.15
N VAL A 77 14.65 -15.99 4.08
CA VAL A 77 13.76 -17.14 3.88
C VAL A 77 14.56 -18.37 3.46
N THR A 78 14.30 -19.50 4.10
CA THR A 78 14.93 -20.78 3.79
C THR A 78 13.88 -21.86 3.56
N THR A 79 14.30 -23.00 2.98
CA THR A 79 13.43 -24.16 2.72
C THR A 79 12.83 -24.81 3.98
N GLN A 80 13.25 -24.40 5.17
CA GLN A 80 12.70 -24.85 6.44
C GLN A 80 11.63 -23.90 7.00
N MET A 81 11.53 -22.68 6.45
CA MET A 81 10.67 -21.63 6.97
C MET A 81 9.30 -21.57 6.28
N THR A 82 8.31 -21.20 7.05
CA THR A 82 6.97 -20.86 6.56
C THR A 82 6.83 -19.34 6.39
N VAL A 83 6.10 -18.94 5.35
CA VAL A 83 5.79 -17.53 5.06
C VAL A 83 4.27 -17.33 5.09
N LEU A 84 3.83 -16.24 5.69
CA LEU A 84 2.46 -15.75 5.63
C LEU A 84 2.45 -14.39 4.92
N ASP A 85 1.82 -14.32 3.76
CA ASP A 85 1.68 -13.12 2.94
C ASP A 85 0.27 -12.57 3.09
N VAL A 86 0.12 -11.47 3.84
CA VAL A 86 -1.16 -10.84 4.17
C VAL A 86 -1.44 -9.68 3.22
N GLY A 87 -2.54 -9.77 2.49
CA GLY A 87 -2.85 -8.91 1.36
C GLY A 87 -1.99 -9.26 0.14
N ALA A 88 -1.90 -10.57 -0.15
CA ALA A 88 -1.00 -11.10 -1.17
C ALA A 88 -1.26 -10.57 -2.60
N GLY A 89 -2.46 -10.03 -2.86
CA GLY A 89 -2.85 -9.52 -4.17
C GLY A 89 -2.74 -10.60 -5.24
N THR A 90 -2.05 -10.28 -6.32
CA THR A 90 -1.76 -11.23 -7.42
C THR A 90 -0.52 -12.09 -7.16
N GLY A 91 0.04 -12.06 -5.94
CA GLY A 91 1.08 -12.99 -5.52
C GLY A 91 2.53 -12.55 -5.75
N ARG A 92 2.81 -11.25 -5.81
CA ARG A 92 4.16 -10.72 -6.06
C ARG A 92 5.22 -11.36 -5.17
N PHE A 93 4.99 -11.45 -3.87
CA PHE A 93 5.93 -12.10 -2.93
C PHE A 93 5.64 -13.59 -2.78
N THR A 94 4.37 -14.00 -2.75
CA THR A 94 3.96 -15.40 -2.64
C THR A 94 4.64 -16.29 -3.68
N LEU A 95 4.52 -15.92 -4.97
CA LEU A 95 5.08 -16.69 -6.08
C LEU A 95 6.61 -16.70 -6.06
N ALA A 96 7.23 -15.56 -5.77
CA ALA A 96 8.67 -15.42 -5.76
C ALA A 96 9.35 -16.15 -4.59
N LEU A 97 8.66 -16.29 -3.45
CA LEU A 97 9.17 -16.94 -2.25
C LEU A 97 8.87 -18.43 -2.18
N ALA A 98 7.81 -18.91 -2.84
CA ALA A 98 7.42 -20.32 -2.80
C ALA A 98 8.56 -21.29 -3.18
N PRO A 99 9.42 -21.02 -4.19
CA PRO A 99 10.53 -21.93 -4.54
C PRO A 99 11.56 -22.11 -3.43
N GLN A 100 11.70 -21.16 -2.51
CA GLN A 100 12.70 -21.18 -1.45
C GLN A 100 12.12 -21.32 -0.04
N ALA A 101 10.80 -21.31 0.11
CA ALA A 101 10.13 -21.52 1.39
C ALA A 101 9.64 -22.95 1.54
N ARG A 102 9.51 -23.43 2.78
CA ARG A 102 8.84 -24.71 3.07
C ARG A 102 7.37 -24.66 2.63
N HIS A 103 6.70 -23.56 2.94
CA HIS A 103 5.30 -23.33 2.61
C HIS A 103 4.97 -21.83 2.66
N VAL A 104 4.10 -21.37 1.76
CA VAL A 104 3.59 -20.00 1.74
C VAL A 104 2.07 -20.04 1.91
N THR A 105 1.55 -19.31 2.89
CA THR A 105 0.11 -19.05 3.03
C THR A 105 -0.17 -17.62 2.57
N ALA A 106 -1.01 -17.46 1.55
CA ALA A 106 -1.42 -16.19 1.01
C ALA A 106 -2.86 -15.87 1.44
N VAL A 107 -3.06 -14.75 2.11
CA VAL A 107 -4.39 -14.24 2.52
C VAL A 107 -4.71 -13.02 1.67
N GLU A 108 -5.80 -13.08 0.88
CA GLU A 108 -6.22 -12.02 -0.03
C GLU A 108 -7.76 -12.00 -0.13
N PRO A 109 -8.43 -10.88 0.19
CA PRO A 109 -9.89 -10.81 0.12
C PRO A 109 -10.44 -10.74 -1.30
N ASN A 110 -9.72 -10.15 -2.26
CA ASN A 110 -10.21 -9.94 -3.61
C ASN A 110 -10.13 -11.21 -4.45
N ALA A 111 -11.29 -11.74 -4.87
CA ALA A 111 -11.39 -12.98 -5.63
C ALA A 111 -10.69 -12.92 -6.99
N ALA A 112 -10.73 -11.76 -7.69
CA ALA A 112 -10.09 -11.61 -8.99
C ALA A 112 -8.55 -11.64 -8.84
N MET A 113 -7.99 -10.95 -7.85
CA MET A 113 -6.55 -10.99 -7.56
C MET A 113 -6.08 -12.40 -7.19
N LEU A 114 -6.84 -13.06 -6.30
CA LEU A 114 -6.55 -14.44 -5.91
C LEU A 114 -6.65 -15.42 -7.08
N GLY A 115 -7.53 -15.13 -8.05
CA GLY A 115 -7.65 -15.87 -9.31
C GLY A 115 -6.37 -15.82 -10.15
N TYR A 116 -5.78 -14.65 -10.32
CA TYR A 116 -4.48 -14.47 -10.98
C TYR A 116 -3.36 -15.20 -10.25
N LEU A 117 -3.30 -15.05 -8.92
CA LEU A 117 -2.30 -15.77 -8.11
C LEU A 117 -2.42 -17.28 -8.29
N ARG A 118 -3.64 -17.83 -8.29
CA ARG A 118 -3.87 -19.27 -8.50
C ARG A 118 -3.40 -19.72 -9.87
N GLN A 119 -3.70 -18.94 -10.91
CA GLN A 119 -3.30 -19.23 -12.28
C GLN A 119 -1.76 -19.25 -12.41
N ASP A 120 -1.09 -18.19 -11.94
CA ASP A 120 0.37 -18.09 -12.03
C ASP A 120 1.08 -19.18 -11.20
N ALA A 121 0.55 -19.53 -10.03
CA ALA A 121 1.07 -20.62 -9.22
C ALA A 121 0.98 -21.98 -9.94
N ALA A 122 -0.12 -22.23 -10.64
CA ALA A 122 -0.31 -23.44 -11.44
C ALA A 122 0.64 -23.46 -12.66
N GLU A 123 0.77 -22.35 -13.38
CA GLU A 123 1.69 -22.21 -14.52
C GLU A 123 3.16 -22.46 -14.11
N GLN A 124 3.55 -22.03 -12.91
CA GLN A 124 4.88 -22.22 -12.34
C GLN A 124 5.05 -23.56 -11.60
N HIS A 125 4.03 -24.43 -11.59
CA HIS A 125 4.01 -25.71 -10.89
C HIS A 125 4.32 -25.62 -9.38
N LEU A 126 3.94 -24.54 -8.73
CA LEU A 126 4.14 -24.34 -7.31
C LEU A 126 3.06 -25.09 -6.50
N THR A 127 3.49 -26.05 -5.69
CA THR A 127 2.58 -26.94 -4.92
C THR A 127 2.55 -26.65 -3.42
N ASN A 128 3.45 -25.77 -2.94
CA ASN A 128 3.60 -25.43 -1.52
C ASN A 128 2.96 -24.09 -1.16
N ILE A 129 1.86 -23.73 -1.83
CA ILE A 129 1.10 -22.50 -1.56
C ILE A 129 -0.31 -22.86 -1.08
N THR A 130 -0.75 -22.23 0.01
CA THR A 130 -2.17 -22.23 0.43
C THR A 130 -2.76 -20.86 0.13
N LEU A 131 -3.86 -20.82 -0.62
CA LEU A 131 -4.60 -19.62 -0.96
C LEU A 131 -5.83 -19.49 -0.07
N MET A 132 -5.96 -18.38 0.64
CA MET A 132 -7.09 -18.10 1.52
C MET A 132 -7.80 -16.83 1.08
N GLN A 133 -9.06 -16.96 0.61
CA GLN A 133 -9.89 -15.82 0.27
C GLN A 133 -10.54 -15.27 1.55
N SER A 134 -9.90 -14.32 2.20
CA SER A 134 -10.36 -13.71 3.45
C SER A 134 -9.73 -12.34 3.63
N THR A 135 -10.42 -11.46 4.36
CA THR A 135 -9.72 -10.32 4.98
C THR A 135 -8.78 -10.85 6.07
N TRP A 136 -7.78 -10.07 6.45
CA TRP A 136 -6.91 -10.47 7.57
C TRP A 136 -7.67 -10.51 8.90
N GLN A 137 -8.63 -9.60 9.06
CA GLN A 137 -9.46 -9.54 10.26
C GLN A 137 -10.28 -10.82 10.46
N ASP A 138 -10.83 -11.38 9.38
CA ASP A 138 -11.67 -12.57 9.39
C ASP A 138 -10.88 -13.89 9.24
N ALA A 139 -9.60 -13.80 8.91
CA ALA A 139 -8.72 -14.96 8.82
C ALA A 139 -8.57 -15.66 10.20
N PRO A 140 -8.38 -17.00 10.23
CA PRO A 140 -8.26 -17.75 11.48
C PRO A 140 -7.18 -17.20 12.42
N GLU A 141 -7.50 -17.12 13.72
CA GLU A 141 -6.60 -16.60 14.75
C GLU A 141 -5.35 -17.48 14.99
N ASN A 142 -5.41 -18.74 14.61
CA ASN A 142 -4.32 -19.70 14.79
C ASN A 142 -3.32 -19.71 13.62
N LEU A 143 -3.48 -18.83 12.62
CA LEU A 143 -2.48 -18.67 11.57
C LEU A 143 -1.17 -18.18 12.18
N ALA A 144 -0.06 -18.85 11.84
CA ALA A 144 1.26 -18.43 12.26
C ALA A 144 2.33 -18.91 11.28
N ALA A 145 3.33 -18.08 11.05
CA ALA A 145 4.46 -18.38 10.18
C ALA A 145 5.78 -17.88 10.77
N ASP A 146 6.89 -18.40 10.26
CA ASP A 146 8.23 -17.93 10.66
C ASP A 146 8.43 -16.49 10.19
N ILE A 147 8.03 -16.21 8.96
CA ILE A 147 8.07 -14.87 8.35
C ILE A 147 6.64 -14.43 8.03
N VAL A 148 6.26 -13.23 8.46
CA VAL A 148 5.01 -12.58 8.09
C VAL A 148 5.30 -11.36 7.25
N ILE A 149 4.56 -11.19 6.14
CA ILE A 149 4.69 -10.07 5.21
C ILE A 149 3.35 -9.35 5.12
N CYS A 150 3.38 -8.03 5.20
CA CYS A 150 2.23 -7.16 4.95
C CYS A 150 2.69 -5.97 4.09
N SER A 151 2.55 -6.11 2.76
CA SER A 151 3.12 -5.18 1.80
C SER A 151 2.06 -4.33 1.13
N HIS A 152 2.10 -3.01 1.37
CA HIS A 152 1.19 -2.02 0.78
C HIS A 152 -0.30 -2.24 1.12
N VAL A 153 -0.61 -2.84 2.27
CA VAL A 153 -1.96 -3.20 2.71
C VAL A 153 -2.55 -2.21 3.70
N LEU A 154 -1.74 -1.61 4.58
CA LEU A 154 -2.21 -0.87 5.75
C LEU A 154 -3.02 0.41 5.43
N TYR A 155 -2.88 0.97 4.23
CA TYR A 155 -3.45 2.29 3.86
C TYR A 155 -4.96 2.46 4.05
N PRO A 156 -5.84 1.45 3.88
CA PRO A 156 -7.28 1.56 4.11
C PRO A 156 -7.73 0.99 5.46
N ILE A 157 -6.81 0.53 6.32
CA ILE A 157 -7.18 -0.21 7.54
C ILE A 157 -7.52 0.76 8.68
N PHE A 158 -8.81 0.93 9.00
CA PHE A 158 -9.26 1.76 10.11
C PHE A 158 -8.85 1.17 11.47
N ALA A 159 -9.18 -0.09 11.75
CA ALA A 159 -8.83 -0.76 13.00
C ALA A 159 -7.35 -1.18 13.00
N ILE A 160 -6.43 -0.21 12.96
CA ILE A 160 -5.01 -0.47 12.75
C ILE A 160 -4.36 -1.23 13.91
N ALA A 161 -4.65 -0.89 15.16
CA ALA A 161 -4.01 -1.53 16.30
C ALA A 161 -4.35 -3.04 16.40
N PRO A 162 -5.62 -3.50 16.35
CA PRO A 162 -5.92 -4.93 16.33
C PRO A 162 -5.38 -5.64 15.09
N PHE A 163 -5.32 -4.96 13.92
CA PHE A 163 -4.73 -5.51 12.71
C PHE A 163 -3.24 -5.82 12.90
N LEU A 164 -2.48 -4.87 13.42
CA LEU A 164 -1.05 -5.01 13.70
C LEU A 164 -0.79 -6.04 14.82
N ALA A 165 -1.62 -6.04 15.88
CA ALA A 165 -1.53 -7.01 16.96
C ALA A 165 -1.68 -8.46 16.46
N LYS A 166 -2.63 -8.69 15.56
CA LYS A 166 -2.84 -10.01 14.95
C LYS A 166 -1.67 -10.43 14.06
N LEU A 167 -1.09 -9.52 13.26
CA LEU A 167 0.13 -9.78 12.49
C LEU A 167 1.31 -10.13 13.40
N TYR A 168 1.50 -9.35 14.46
CA TYR A 168 2.55 -9.61 15.44
C TYR A 168 2.36 -10.96 16.13
N THR A 169 1.13 -11.31 16.52
CA THR A 169 0.80 -12.60 17.14
C THR A 169 1.07 -13.78 16.20
N ALA A 170 0.72 -13.63 14.92
CA ALA A 170 0.96 -14.64 13.88
C ALA A 170 2.45 -14.86 13.54
N THR A 171 3.33 -13.96 13.95
CA THR A 171 4.76 -14.00 13.67
C THR A 171 5.49 -14.90 14.65
N ARG A 172 6.34 -15.81 14.17
CA ARG A 172 7.24 -16.62 15.01
C ARG A 172 8.65 -16.05 15.11
N GLN A 173 9.17 -15.44 14.02
CA GLN A 173 10.54 -14.89 13.98
C GLN A 173 10.56 -13.42 13.60
N ILE A 174 10.02 -13.05 12.41
CA ILE A 174 10.08 -11.68 11.93
C ILE A 174 8.85 -11.32 11.11
N CYS A 175 8.30 -10.13 11.37
CA CYS A 175 7.24 -9.49 10.59
C CYS A 175 7.79 -8.32 9.79
N TYR A 176 7.44 -8.26 8.52
CA TYR A 176 7.75 -7.14 7.63
C TYR A 176 6.49 -6.39 7.24
N PHE A 177 6.48 -5.09 7.50
CA PHE A 177 5.51 -4.16 6.93
C PHE A 177 6.23 -3.34 5.85
N TYR A 178 5.65 -3.27 4.67
CA TYR A 178 6.24 -2.50 3.58
C TYR A 178 5.28 -1.42 3.13
N MET A 179 5.68 -0.17 3.27
CA MET A 179 4.86 1.00 2.97
C MET A 179 5.64 2.00 2.12
N ARG A 180 4.92 2.84 1.39
CA ARG A 180 5.51 4.00 0.76
C ARG A 180 5.77 5.09 1.80
N ALA A 181 6.95 5.70 1.75
CA ALA A 181 7.23 6.93 2.47
C ALA A 181 6.72 8.14 1.67
N THR A 182 6.82 8.08 0.33
CA THR A 182 6.22 9.06 -0.58
C THR A 182 4.94 8.49 -1.16
N ALA A 183 3.79 9.07 -0.81
CA ALA A 183 2.51 8.65 -1.37
C ALA A 183 2.41 9.02 -2.87
N ILE A 184 1.86 8.13 -3.70
CA ILE A 184 1.58 8.43 -5.12
C ILE A 184 0.66 9.65 -5.22
N ASP A 185 -0.30 9.77 -4.32
CA ASP A 185 -1.23 10.90 -4.24
C ASP A 185 -0.52 12.26 -4.13
N SER A 186 0.67 12.33 -3.53
CA SER A 186 1.44 13.57 -3.46
C SER A 186 1.98 14.00 -4.83
N LEU A 187 2.27 13.05 -5.72
CA LEU A 187 2.75 13.34 -7.07
C LEU A 187 1.66 13.95 -7.95
N ILE A 188 0.43 13.50 -7.77
CA ILE A 188 -0.74 13.95 -8.56
C ILE A 188 -1.55 15.04 -7.85
N GLY A 189 -1.10 15.52 -6.69
CA GLY A 189 -1.81 16.51 -5.89
C GLY A 189 -2.11 17.81 -6.62
N GLY A 190 -1.20 18.28 -7.49
CA GLY A 190 -1.43 19.45 -8.33
C GLY A 190 -2.56 19.25 -9.35
N LEU A 191 -2.64 18.06 -9.97
CA LEU A 191 -3.75 17.71 -10.87
C LEU A 191 -5.05 17.57 -10.09
N TRP A 192 -5.01 16.94 -8.92
CA TRP A 192 -6.19 16.85 -8.05
C TRP A 192 -6.75 18.23 -7.71
N ARG A 193 -5.89 19.14 -7.22
CA ARG A 193 -6.29 20.54 -6.88
C ARG A 193 -6.89 21.25 -8.07
N HIS A 194 -6.36 21.05 -9.28
CA HIS A 194 -6.87 21.66 -10.50
C HIS A 194 -8.32 21.27 -10.77
N PHE A 195 -8.67 19.98 -10.66
CA PHE A 195 -10.01 19.48 -10.99
C PHE A 195 -11.01 19.54 -9.84
N HIS A 196 -10.56 19.42 -8.60
CA HIS A 196 -11.44 19.35 -7.42
C HIS A 196 -11.46 20.63 -6.58
N GLY A 197 -10.46 21.51 -6.73
CA GLY A 197 -10.39 22.80 -6.04
C GLY A 197 -9.83 22.73 -4.62
N ASP A 198 -9.50 21.55 -4.10
CA ASP A 198 -8.96 21.29 -2.77
C ASP A 198 -7.65 20.50 -2.80
N GLU A 199 -6.93 20.46 -1.68
CA GLU A 199 -5.72 19.64 -1.56
C GLU A 199 -6.06 18.16 -1.46
N ARG A 200 -5.28 17.31 -2.12
CA ARG A 200 -5.44 15.86 -2.04
C ARG A 200 -5.13 15.35 -0.64
N CYS A 201 -6.08 14.73 0.05
CA CYS A 201 -5.85 14.03 1.30
C CYS A 201 -4.95 12.81 1.07
N LEU A 202 -3.78 12.80 1.73
CA LEU A 202 -2.83 11.71 1.61
C LEU A 202 -3.23 10.54 2.52
N PRO A 203 -2.90 9.28 2.14
CA PRO A 203 -3.06 8.14 3.03
C PRO A 203 -2.06 8.20 4.20
N PRO A 204 -2.26 7.41 5.27
CA PRO A 204 -1.26 7.24 6.30
C PRO A 204 0.07 6.78 5.69
N ALA A 205 1.18 7.37 6.16
CA ALA A 205 2.53 6.98 5.77
C ALA A 205 3.12 5.98 6.79
N TYR A 206 4.28 5.41 6.48
CA TYR A 206 5.01 4.49 7.35
C TYR A 206 5.24 5.01 8.77
N ILE A 207 5.48 6.32 8.93
CA ILE A 207 5.73 6.94 10.24
C ILE A 207 4.51 6.81 11.17
N HIS A 208 3.29 6.90 10.63
CA HIS A 208 2.06 6.72 11.42
C HIS A 208 1.90 5.28 11.88
N ALA A 209 2.24 4.29 11.05
CA ALA A 209 2.25 2.88 11.45
C ALA A 209 3.31 2.60 12.53
N LEU A 210 4.47 3.26 12.44
CA LEU A 210 5.53 3.17 13.42
C LEU A 210 5.10 3.76 14.77
N ASP A 211 4.39 4.89 14.78
CA ASP A 211 3.83 5.50 15.99
C ASP A 211 2.84 4.55 16.69
N VAL A 212 1.95 3.90 15.91
CA VAL A 212 1.01 2.91 16.47
C VAL A 212 1.75 1.72 17.07
N LEU A 213 2.75 1.16 16.37
CA LEU A 213 3.58 0.07 16.90
C LEU A 213 4.27 0.49 18.20
N PHE A 214 4.82 1.70 18.25
CA PHE A 214 5.48 2.23 19.43
C PHE A 214 4.52 2.34 20.64
N GLU A 215 3.30 2.88 20.45
CA GLU A 215 2.29 2.94 21.50
C GLU A 215 1.83 1.55 21.96
N MET A 216 1.87 0.54 21.08
CA MET A 216 1.61 -0.86 21.43
C MET A 216 2.78 -1.53 22.17
N GLY A 217 3.89 -0.82 22.38
CA GLY A 217 5.10 -1.38 22.99
C GLY A 217 5.90 -2.30 22.05
N ILE A 218 5.65 -2.22 20.74
CA ILE A 218 6.33 -2.99 19.70
C ILE A 218 7.40 -2.11 19.06
N TYR A 219 8.66 -2.43 19.30
CA TYR A 219 9.79 -1.67 18.78
C TYR A 219 10.26 -2.26 17.45
N ALA A 220 10.20 -1.45 16.41
CA ALA A 220 10.51 -1.86 15.04
C ALA A 220 11.79 -1.21 14.53
N ASN A 221 12.49 -1.92 13.63
CA ASN A 221 13.53 -1.32 12.80
C ASN A 221 12.89 -0.77 11.53
N VAL A 222 13.44 0.33 11.01
CA VAL A 222 13.00 0.95 9.76
C VAL A 222 14.18 1.10 8.82
N GLU A 223 14.01 0.61 7.60
CA GLU A 223 14.95 0.79 6.51
C GLU A 223 14.26 1.62 5.42
N ILE A 224 14.82 2.77 5.10
CA ILE A 224 14.34 3.61 4.00
C ILE A 224 14.99 3.13 2.71
N VAL A 225 14.18 2.88 1.69
CA VAL A 225 14.61 2.29 0.42
C VAL A 225 14.12 3.10 -0.77
N SER A 226 14.93 3.15 -1.82
CA SER A 226 14.50 3.68 -3.11
C SER A 226 13.54 2.73 -3.79
N LEU A 227 12.48 3.29 -4.37
CA LEU A 227 11.47 2.56 -5.13
C LEU A 227 11.47 2.98 -6.59
N PRO A 228 11.22 2.05 -7.50
CA PRO A 228 10.98 2.42 -8.88
C PRO A 228 9.73 3.30 -8.97
N LEU A 229 9.78 4.28 -9.88
CA LEU A 229 8.64 5.10 -10.19
C LEU A 229 7.55 4.22 -10.83
N VAL A 230 6.35 4.25 -10.25
CA VAL A 230 5.22 3.42 -10.70
C VAL A 230 4.35 4.12 -11.74
N LEU A 231 4.41 5.45 -11.81
CA LEU A 231 3.68 6.24 -12.81
C LEU A 231 4.54 6.31 -14.08
N LYS A 232 4.40 5.32 -14.95
CA LYS A 232 5.09 5.22 -16.23
C LYS A 232 4.08 4.91 -17.32
N TYR A 233 4.08 5.70 -18.38
CA TYR A 233 3.09 5.62 -19.44
C TYR A 233 3.77 5.52 -20.81
N PRO A 234 3.38 4.57 -21.67
CA PRO A 234 3.92 4.47 -23.03
C PRO A 234 3.44 5.62 -23.93
N SER A 235 2.34 6.28 -23.58
CA SER A 235 1.80 7.43 -24.30
C SER A 235 0.96 8.32 -23.41
N VAL A 236 0.68 9.55 -23.85
CA VAL A 236 -0.22 10.47 -23.16
C VAL A 236 -1.64 9.90 -23.09
N ASP A 237 -2.09 9.16 -24.10
CA ASP A 237 -3.43 8.55 -24.09
C ASP A 237 -3.57 7.55 -22.95
N VAL A 238 -2.58 6.68 -22.75
CA VAL A 238 -2.56 5.76 -21.60
C VAL A 238 -2.51 6.52 -20.28
N ALA A 239 -1.74 7.61 -20.21
CA ALA A 239 -1.70 8.45 -19.01
C ALA A 239 -3.07 9.08 -18.71
N VAL A 240 -3.80 9.54 -19.73
CA VAL A 240 -5.16 10.09 -19.58
C VAL A 240 -6.11 9.04 -19.01
N GLU A 241 -6.15 7.83 -19.60
CA GLU A 241 -7.00 6.74 -19.11
C GLU A 241 -6.77 6.44 -17.62
N GLU A 242 -5.51 6.41 -17.23
CA GLU A 242 -5.14 6.12 -15.86
C GLU A 242 -5.44 7.23 -14.87
N MET A 243 -5.18 8.47 -15.29
CA MET A 243 -5.40 9.63 -14.45
C MET A 243 -6.88 9.93 -14.24
N LEU A 244 -7.76 9.64 -15.24
CA LEU A 244 -9.21 9.73 -15.04
C LEU A 244 -9.67 8.90 -13.83
N GLU A 245 -9.18 7.68 -13.70
CA GLU A 245 -9.52 6.81 -12.56
C GLU A 245 -8.83 7.25 -11.27
N GLN A 246 -7.54 7.61 -11.32
CA GLN A 246 -6.78 8.00 -10.12
C GLN A 246 -7.27 9.33 -9.53
N LEU A 247 -7.69 10.26 -10.38
CA LEU A 247 -8.21 11.56 -9.99
C LEU A 247 -9.74 11.54 -9.78
N ILE A 248 -10.40 10.41 -10.05
CA ILE A 248 -11.86 10.26 -9.92
C ILE A 248 -12.57 11.35 -10.76
N LEU A 249 -12.27 11.38 -12.05
CA LEU A 249 -12.81 12.37 -12.98
C LEU A 249 -13.91 11.76 -13.87
N PRO A 250 -14.83 12.60 -14.39
CA PRO A 250 -15.79 12.17 -15.40
C PRO A 250 -15.05 11.81 -16.68
N ASP A 251 -15.51 10.76 -17.34
CA ASP A 251 -14.97 10.31 -18.61
C ASP A 251 -15.75 10.93 -19.77
N ASP A 252 -15.51 12.21 -20.01
CA ASP A 252 -16.08 12.98 -21.12
C ASP A 252 -14.99 13.67 -21.96
N GLU A 253 -15.35 14.10 -23.17
CA GLU A 253 -14.40 14.68 -24.14
C GLU A 253 -13.70 15.94 -23.61
N LYS A 254 -14.42 16.80 -22.88
CA LYS A 254 -13.87 18.04 -22.31
C LYS A 254 -12.82 17.72 -21.25
N THR A 255 -13.15 16.85 -20.29
CA THR A 255 -12.24 16.42 -19.22
C THR A 255 -11.02 15.72 -19.78
N ARG A 256 -11.19 14.84 -20.78
CA ARG A 256 -10.08 14.17 -21.48
C ARG A 256 -9.14 15.16 -22.16
N ALA A 257 -9.67 16.15 -22.88
CA ALA A 257 -8.88 17.16 -23.59
C ALA A 257 -8.07 18.02 -22.60
N GLU A 258 -8.71 18.49 -21.53
CA GLU A 258 -8.08 19.29 -20.48
C GLU A 258 -6.98 18.51 -19.75
N LEU A 259 -7.27 17.29 -19.33
CA LEU A 259 -6.31 16.40 -18.68
C LEU A 259 -5.12 16.09 -19.58
N ARG A 260 -5.36 15.83 -20.87
CA ARG A 260 -4.31 15.61 -21.88
C ARG A 260 -3.36 16.80 -21.97
N GLN A 261 -3.89 18.02 -22.04
CA GLN A 261 -3.09 19.23 -22.10
C GLN A 261 -2.21 19.38 -20.85
N LEU A 262 -2.76 19.14 -19.66
CA LEU A 262 -2.01 19.19 -18.41
C LEU A 262 -0.91 18.13 -18.37
N LEU A 263 -1.22 16.89 -18.77
CA LEU A 263 -0.25 15.79 -18.78
C LEU A 263 0.88 16.01 -19.78
N GLN A 264 0.61 16.60 -20.95
CA GLN A 264 1.64 16.97 -21.93
C GLN A 264 2.60 18.04 -21.38
N GLY A 265 2.13 18.94 -20.52
CA GLY A 265 2.97 19.95 -19.89
C GLY A 265 3.69 19.46 -18.63
N TRP A 266 3.21 18.37 -18.02
CA TRP A 266 3.74 17.86 -16.76
C TRP A 266 4.67 16.66 -16.91
N LEU A 267 4.33 15.69 -17.78
CA LEU A 267 5.13 14.49 -17.98
C LEU A 267 6.40 14.80 -18.79
N VAL A 268 7.47 14.11 -18.45
CA VAL A 268 8.75 14.14 -19.16
C VAL A 268 9.09 12.75 -19.69
N GLU A 269 9.80 12.68 -20.82
CA GLU A 269 10.24 11.40 -21.36
C GLU A 269 11.53 10.93 -20.67
N ARG A 270 11.52 9.67 -20.22
CA ARG A 270 12.70 8.93 -19.70
C ARG A 270 12.62 7.48 -20.15
N ASP A 271 13.68 7.00 -20.76
CA ASP A 271 13.81 5.61 -21.23
C ASP A 271 12.62 5.15 -22.11
N GLY A 272 12.13 6.03 -22.99
CA GLY A 272 11.00 5.76 -23.89
C GLY A 272 9.65 5.74 -23.20
N MET A 273 9.54 6.17 -21.96
CA MET A 273 8.30 6.26 -21.18
C MET A 273 8.05 7.68 -20.70
N LEU A 274 6.78 8.07 -20.66
CA LEU A 274 6.34 9.32 -20.04
C LEU A 274 6.22 9.13 -18.53
N VAL A 275 6.88 9.97 -17.75
CA VAL A 275 6.93 9.88 -16.28
C VAL A 275 6.74 11.27 -15.67
N PRO A 276 6.24 11.37 -14.41
CA PRO A 276 6.28 12.62 -13.65
C PRO A 276 7.71 13.16 -13.52
N PRO A 277 7.92 14.50 -13.48
CA PRO A 277 9.23 15.13 -13.34
C PRO A 277 9.74 15.05 -11.89
N VAL A 278 9.72 13.86 -11.31
CA VAL A 278 10.20 13.57 -9.96
C VAL A 278 11.41 12.65 -10.03
N GLY A 279 12.21 12.66 -8.98
CA GLY A 279 13.33 11.76 -8.84
C GLY A 279 12.89 10.34 -8.47
N GLU A 280 13.47 9.81 -7.44
CA GLU A 280 13.14 8.50 -6.89
C GLU A 280 11.91 8.56 -5.97
N MET A 281 11.11 7.53 -5.98
CA MET A 281 10.13 7.30 -4.93
C MET A 281 10.81 6.62 -3.74
N VAL A 282 10.27 6.85 -2.56
CA VAL A 282 10.83 6.32 -1.32
C VAL A 282 9.82 5.42 -0.64
N GLY A 283 10.30 4.25 -0.21
CA GLY A 283 9.56 3.31 0.62
C GLY A 283 10.21 3.10 1.98
N ALA A 284 9.51 2.45 2.87
CA ALA A 284 10.00 2.04 4.17
C ALA A 284 9.69 0.57 4.41
N ILE A 285 10.71 -0.20 4.71
CA ILE A 285 10.61 -1.56 5.22
C ILE A 285 10.67 -1.45 6.75
N ILE A 286 9.56 -1.74 7.40
CA ILE A 286 9.46 -1.80 8.85
C ILE A 286 9.58 -3.28 9.24
N SER A 287 10.50 -3.63 10.13
CA SER A 287 10.70 -5.02 10.56
C SER A 287 10.63 -5.13 12.09
N VAL A 288 9.89 -6.14 12.53
CA VAL A 288 9.72 -6.49 13.95
C VAL A 288 10.20 -7.91 14.16
N GLN A 289 11.21 -8.08 14.98
CA GLN A 289 11.69 -9.41 15.44
C GLN A 289 10.94 -9.84 16.69
N LYS A 290 10.75 -11.17 16.85
CA LYS A 290 10.07 -11.79 17.96
C LYS A 290 10.98 -12.77 18.69
#